data_574316bd856ce032dc0579c06c7693d0
#
_entry.id   574316bd856ce032dc0579c06c7693d0
#
_cell.length_a   1.000
_cell.length_b   1.000
_cell.length_c   1.000
_cell.angle_alpha   90.00
_cell.angle_beta   90.00
_cell.angle_gamma   90.00
#
_symmetry.space_group_name_H-M   'P 1'
#
loop_
_entity.id
_entity.type
_entity.pdbx_description
1 polymer ?
#
loop_
_entity_poly.entity_id
_entity_poly.type
_entity_poly.pdbx_seq_one_letter_code
_entity_poly.pdbx_strand_id
1 'polypeptide(L)'
;MAEDTQRFSDGTAYEQFMGRWTRAIGTIFLDWLAPPTDARWLDIGCGTGVFTDLIVSTCSPATVVAIDPSEPQIEIARKKAIAQRVDFRVEDSQKLPFSDNTFDIVVSALVINFISDRSQALAEMCRVCRPHGVIAGYVWDFAADRGPVCGSART
;
A
#
# COMPACT_ATOMS: atom_id res chain seq x y z
N MET A 1 -14.25 12.97 14.60
CA MET A 1 -13.81 11.61 14.19
C MET A 1 -14.65 10.98 13.10
N ALA A 2 -15.89 11.42 12.86
CA ALA A 2 -16.72 10.97 11.74
C ALA A 2 -16.39 11.64 10.39
N GLU A 3 -15.72 12.79 10.39
CA GLU A 3 -15.41 13.55 9.17
C GLU A 3 -14.23 12.98 8.36
N ASP A 4 -13.27 12.32 8.99
CA ASP A 4 -12.12 11.75 8.27
C ASP A 4 -12.46 10.47 7.49
N THR A 5 -13.41 9.67 7.97
CA THR A 5 -13.84 8.45 7.27
C THR A 5 -14.65 8.78 6.01
N GLN A 6 -15.31 9.93 5.98
CA GLN A 6 -16.15 10.36 4.84
C GLN A 6 -15.34 10.90 3.66
N ARG A 7 -14.11 11.39 3.90
CA ARG A 7 -13.18 11.89 2.86
C ARG A 7 -12.71 10.80 1.90
N PHE A 8 -12.68 9.56 2.34
CA PHE A 8 -12.20 8.42 1.54
C PHE A 8 -13.32 7.57 0.93
N SER A 9 -14.59 7.95 1.13
CA SER A 9 -15.73 7.21 0.61
C SER A 9 -15.98 7.41 -0.89
N ASP A 10 -15.55 8.53 -1.48
CA ASP A 10 -15.61 8.78 -2.91
C ASP A 10 -14.26 8.47 -3.57
N GLY A 11 -14.08 7.19 -3.94
CA GLY A 11 -12.84 6.71 -4.56
C GLY A 11 -12.47 7.44 -5.86
N THR A 12 -13.48 7.98 -6.58
CA THR A 12 -13.24 8.69 -7.85
C THR A 12 -12.66 10.07 -7.60
N ALA A 13 -13.19 10.84 -6.66
CA ALA A 13 -12.67 12.15 -6.29
C ALA A 13 -11.29 12.04 -5.64
N TYR A 14 -11.09 11.04 -4.78
CA TYR A 14 -9.81 10.73 -4.18
C TYR A 14 -8.75 10.37 -5.24
N GLU A 15 -9.09 9.53 -6.21
CA GLU A 15 -8.18 9.14 -7.29
C GLU A 15 -7.76 10.33 -8.15
N GLN A 16 -8.67 11.25 -8.49
CA GLN A 16 -8.34 12.46 -9.26
C GLN A 16 -7.41 13.39 -8.50
N PHE A 17 -7.63 13.58 -7.21
CA PHE A 17 -6.84 14.48 -6.39
C PHE A 17 -5.49 13.87 -6.00
N MET A 18 -5.48 12.62 -5.54
CA MET A 18 -4.30 11.95 -5.00
C MET A 18 -3.55 11.10 -6.03
N GLY A 19 -4.22 10.64 -7.08
CA GLY A 19 -3.66 9.70 -8.05
C GLY A 19 -2.43 10.24 -8.78
N ARG A 20 -2.41 11.54 -9.12
CA ARG A 20 -1.27 12.19 -9.76
C ARG A 20 -0.02 12.17 -8.85
N TRP A 21 -0.21 12.51 -7.58
CA TRP A 21 0.87 12.51 -6.59
C TRP A 21 1.33 11.09 -6.27
N THR A 22 0.39 10.17 -6.11
CA THR A 22 0.69 8.75 -5.85
C THR A 22 1.54 8.16 -6.98
N ARG A 23 1.24 8.47 -8.25
CA ARG A 23 2.06 8.01 -9.38
C ARG A 23 3.46 8.63 -9.37
N ALA A 24 3.57 9.94 -9.23
CA ALA A 24 4.85 10.64 -9.28
C ALA A 24 5.77 10.19 -8.13
N ILE A 25 5.26 10.21 -6.90
CA ILE A 25 6.03 9.83 -5.72
C ILE A 25 6.25 8.31 -5.68
N GLY A 26 5.25 7.53 -6.06
CA GLY A 26 5.36 6.07 -6.14
C GLY A 26 6.46 5.62 -7.08
N THR A 27 6.64 6.28 -8.23
CA THR A 27 7.75 6.00 -9.15
C THR A 27 9.10 6.25 -8.49
N ILE A 28 9.28 7.42 -7.86
CA ILE A 28 10.51 7.76 -7.14
C ILE A 28 10.78 6.75 -6.01
N PHE A 29 9.74 6.37 -5.29
CA PHE A 29 9.83 5.39 -4.20
C PHE A 29 10.24 4.01 -4.70
N LEU A 30 9.66 3.53 -5.80
CA LEU A 30 10.02 2.23 -6.38
C LEU A 30 11.44 2.22 -6.96
N ASP A 31 11.87 3.31 -7.57
CA ASP A 31 13.25 3.48 -8.05
C ASP A 31 14.25 3.43 -6.87
N TRP A 32 13.92 4.11 -5.77
CA TRP A 32 14.75 4.09 -4.56
C TRP A 32 14.75 2.71 -3.89
N LEU A 33 13.59 2.03 -3.84
CA LEU A 33 13.45 0.70 -3.24
C LEU A 33 14.27 -0.34 -4.01
N ALA A 34 14.38 -0.18 -5.34
CA ALA A 34 15.07 -1.08 -6.26
C ALA A 34 14.73 -2.58 -5.99
N PRO A 35 13.44 -2.95 -6.04
CA PRO A 35 12.99 -4.27 -5.63
C PRO A 35 13.50 -5.34 -6.62
N PRO A 36 13.77 -6.57 -6.14
CA PRO A 36 14.03 -7.69 -7.04
C PRO A 36 12.78 -8.05 -7.86
N THR A 37 12.99 -8.58 -9.05
CA THR A 37 11.92 -9.21 -9.84
C THR A 37 11.41 -10.49 -9.16
N ASP A 38 10.27 -10.98 -9.58
CA ASP A 38 9.65 -12.22 -9.06
C ASP A 38 9.37 -12.24 -7.55
N ALA A 39 9.28 -11.07 -6.92
CA ALA A 39 8.93 -10.93 -5.51
C ALA A 39 7.42 -11.08 -5.28
N ARG A 40 7.05 -11.59 -4.10
CA ARG A 40 5.67 -11.65 -3.61
C ARG A 40 5.41 -10.39 -2.81
N TRP A 41 4.44 -9.60 -3.25
CA TRP A 41 4.14 -8.28 -2.69
C TRP A 41 2.85 -8.26 -1.87
N LEU A 42 2.86 -7.48 -0.81
CA LEU A 42 1.66 -7.02 -0.10
C LEU A 42 1.64 -5.49 -0.12
N ASP A 43 0.58 -4.92 -0.68
CA ASP A 43 0.30 -3.47 -0.69
C ASP A 43 -0.79 -3.15 0.32
N ILE A 44 -0.44 -2.43 1.39
CA ILE A 44 -1.32 -2.09 2.51
C ILE A 44 -1.90 -0.70 2.34
N GLY A 45 -3.23 -0.62 2.33
CA GLY A 45 -3.96 0.62 2.08
C GLY A 45 -3.92 0.99 0.60
N CYS A 46 -4.18 0.03 -0.27
CA CYS A 46 -4.06 0.19 -1.71
C CYS A 46 -5.07 1.18 -2.32
N GLY A 47 -6.13 1.50 -1.60
CA GLY A 47 -7.19 2.37 -2.11
C GLY A 47 -7.77 1.84 -3.42
N THR A 48 -7.83 2.68 -4.43
CA THR A 48 -8.28 2.31 -5.77
C THR A 48 -7.20 1.61 -6.61
N GLY A 49 -6.05 1.26 -6.03
CA GLY A 49 -5.00 0.48 -6.68
C GLY A 49 -4.04 1.27 -7.57
N VAL A 50 -3.89 2.59 -7.37
CA VAL A 50 -2.98 3.41 -8.20
C VAL A 50 -1.52 3.03 -7.99
N PHE A 51 -1.09 2.87 -6.73
CA PHE A 51 0.27 2.43 -6.43
C PHE A 51 0.48 0.95 -6.77
N THR A 52 -0.54 0.12 -6.54
CA THR A 52 -0.55 -1.29 -6.96
C THR A 52 -0.31 -1.44 -8.46
N ASP A 53 -0.92 -0.57 -9.28
CA ASP A 53 -0.72 -0.54 -10.74
C ASP A 53 0.75 -0.23 -11.11
N LEU A 54 1.40 0.68 -10.40
CA LEU A 54 2.83 0.93 -10.57
C LEU A 54 3.68 -0.30 -10.25
N ILE A 55 3.41 -1.00 -9.14
CA ILE A 55 4.13 -2.24 -8.79
C ILE A 55 4.01 -3.26 -9.93
N VAL A 56 2.79 -3.50 -10.40
CA VAL A 56 2.54 -4.49 -11.47
C VAL A 56 3.23 -4.11 -12.77
N SER A 57 3.22 -2.82 -13.13
CA SER A 57 3.75 -2.35 -14.42
C SER A 57 5.26 -2.18 -14.45
N THR A 58 5.91 -1.96 -13.29
CA THR A 58 7.34 -1.61 -13.26
C THR A 58 8.23 -2.64 -12.56
N CYS A 59 7.71 -3.43 -11.61
CA CYS A 59 8.53 -4.29 -10.76
C CYS A 59 8.56 -5.76 -11.16
N SER A 60 7.77 -6.19 -12.15
CA SER A 60 7.66 -7.61 -12.55
C SER A 60 7.47 -8.56 -11.36
N PRO A 61 6.42 -8.37 -10.53
CA PRO A 61 6.18 -9.18 -9.35
C PRO A 61 5.73 -10.60 -9.70
N ALA A 62 6.08 -11.58 -8.85
CA ALA A 62 5.51 -12.94 -8.94
C ALA A 62 4.02 -12.94 -8.59
N THR A 63 3.68 -12.30 -7.46
CA THR A 63 2.29 -12.12 -7.01
C THR A 63 2.13 -10.77 -6.33
N VAL A 64 0.94 -10.21 -6.41
CA VAL A 64 0.56 -9.01 -5.66
C VAL A 64 -0.77 -9.25 -4.96
N VAL A 65 -0.76 -9.08 -3.65
CA VAL A 65 -1.96 -8.95 -2.83
C VAL A 65 -2.07 -7.49 -2.42
N ALA A 66 -3.24 -6.89 -2.56
CA ALA A 66 -3.48 -5.50 -2.20
C ALA A 66 -4.71 -5.40 -1.31
N ILE A 67 -4.58 -4.74 -0.17
CA ILE A 67 -5.64 -4.65 0.83
C ILE A 67 -6.00 -3.21 1.15
N ASP A 68 -7.26 -2.99 1.43
CA ASP A 68 -7.79 -1.74 1.96
C ASP A 68 -9.04 -2.02 2.82
N PRO A 69 -9.28 -1.33 3.92
CA PRO A 69 -10.50 -1.52 4.71
C PRO A 69 -11.76 -0.97 4.04
N SER A 70 -11.61 -0.14 3.02
CA SER A 70 -12.72 0.48 2.28
C SER A 70 -13.21 -0.41 1.15
N GLU A 71 -14.35 -1.07 1.33
CA GLU A 71 -14.99 -1.87 0.28
C GLU A 71 -15.25 -1.08 -1.00
N PRO A 72 -15.79 0.17 -0.97
CA PRO A 72 -15.97 0.96 -2.20
C PRO A 72 -14.67 1.19 -2.99
N GLN A 73 -13.54 1.39 -2.33
CA GLN A 73 -12.26 1.54 -3.00
C GLN A 73 -11.79 0.24 -3.65
N ILE A 74 -11.93 -0.87 -2.96
CA ILE A 74 -11.59 -2.20 -3.49
C ILE A 74 -12.48 -2.56 -4.69
N GLU A 75 -13.76 -2.21 -4.65
CA GLU A 75 -14.65 -2.41 -5.81
C GLU A 75 -14.19 -1.63 -7.05
N ILE A 76 -13.71 -0.39 -6.87
CA ILE A 76 -13.13 0.39 -7.96
C ILE A 76 -11.84 -0.27 -8.47
N ALA A 77 -10.96 -0.71 -7.57
CA ALA A 77 -9.71 -1.36 -7.93
C ALA A 77 -9.95 -2.66 -8.73
N ARG A 78 -10.92 -3.45 -8.34
CA ARG A 78 -11.31 -4.70 -9.02
C ARG A 78 -11.86 -4.51 -10.44
N LYS A 79 -12.30 -3.30 -10.79
CA LYS A 79 -12.76 -2.97 -12.15
C LYS A 79 -11.64 -2.58 -13.10
N LYS A 80 -10.43 -2.36 -12.60
CA LYS A 80 -9.27 -1.99 -13.41
C LYS A 80 -8.64 -3.21 -14.10
N ALA A 81 -7.92 -2.96 -15.20
CA ALA A 81 -7.27 -4.02 -15.98
C ALA A 81 -6.27 -4.84 -15.16
N ILE A 82 -5.63 -4.24 -14.16
CA ILE A 82 -4.68 -4.92 -13.26
C ILE A 82 -5.34 -5.97 -12.36
N ALA A 83 -6.66 -5.95 -12.19
CA ALA A 83 -7.37 -6.88 -11.30
C ALA A 83 -7.18 -8.36 -11.70
N GLN A 84 -6.79 -8.65 -12.92
CA GLN A 84 -6.45 -10.02 -13.34
C GLN A 84 -5.08 -10.49 -12.81
N ARG A 85 -4.23 -9.57 -12.33
CA ARG A 85 -2.88 -9.82 -11.83
C ARG A 85 -2.70 -9.53 -10.35
N VAL A 86 -3.75 -9.04 -9.68
CA VAL A 86 -3.73 -8.59 -8.29
C VAL A 86 -4.90 -9.20 -7.53
N ASP A 87 -4.62 -9.75 -6.36
CA ASP A 87 -5.63 -10.20 -5.42
C ASP A 87 -6.02 -9.03 -4.50
N PHE A 88 -7.11 -8.33 -4.87
CA PHE A 88 -7.65 -7.22 -4.09
C PHE A 88 -8.60 -7.72 -3.00
N ARG A 89 -8.32 -7.38 -1.73
CA ARG A 89 -9.12 -7.81 -0.58
C ARG A 89 -9.52 -6.63 0.32
N VAL A 90 -10.71 -6.74 0.91
CA VAL A 90 -11.14 -5.85 2.00
C VAL A 90 -10.63 -6.44 3.29
N GLU A 91 -9.58 -5.84 3.87
CA GLU A 91 -8.92 -6.35 5.07
C GLU A 91 -8.41 -5.21 5.96
N ASP A 92 -8.29 -5.49 7.26
CA ASP A 92 -7.69 -4.59 8.23
C ASP A 92 -6.19 -4.91 8.40
N SER A 93 -5.35 -3.91 8.21
CA SER A 93 -3.90 -4.02 8.38
C SER A 93 -3.47 -4.36 9.82
N GLN A 94 -4.33 -4.12 10.79
CA GLN A 94 -4.07 -4.43 12.21
C GLN A 94 -4.31 -5.92 12.54
N LYS A 95 -4.91 -6.68 11.62
CA LYS A 95 -5.14 -8.12 11.74
C LYS A 95 -5.11 -8.77 10.36
N LEU A 96 -3.93 -9.04 9.87
CA LEU A 96 -3.73 -9.59 8.52
C LEU A 96 -4.06 -11.09 8.46
N PRO A 97 -4.93 -11.52 7.51
CA PRO A 97 -5.34 -12.92 7.38
C PRO A 97 -4.31 -13.75 6.58
N PHE A 98 -3.03 -13.51 6.81
CA PHE A 98 -1.93 -14.20 6.14
C PHE A 98 -1.05 -14.91 7.15
N SER A 99 -0.44 -16.01 6.72
CA SER A 99 0.56 -16.73 7.51
C SER A 99 1.84 -15.90 7.68
N ASP A 100 2.63 -16.24 8.70
CA ASP A 100 3.95 -15.67 8.90
C ASP A 100 4.84 -15.90 7.67
N ASN A 101 5.72 -14.96 7.39
CA ASN A 101 6.73 -15.09 6.34
C ASN A 101 6.17 -15.34 4.92
N THR A 102 4.99 -14.80 4.62
CA THR A 102 4.31 -15.02 3.33
C THR A 102 4.88 -14.16 2.20
N PHE A 103 5.25 -12.91 2.49
CA PHE A 103 5.62 -11.91 1.49
C PHE A 103 7.12 -11.59 1.51
N ASP A 104 7.66 -11.29 0.34
CA ASP A 104 9.04 -10.83 0.18
C ASP A 104 9.15 -9.32 0.41
N ILE A 105 8.11 -8.57 -0.02
CA ILE A 105 8.02 -7.12 0.08
C ILE A 105 6.64 -6.73 0.60
N VAL A 106 6.62 -5.94 1.67
CA VAL A 106 5.42 -5.36 2.25
C VAL A 106 5.53 -3.85 2.18
N VAL A 107 4.58 -3.20 1.52
CA VAL A 107 4.61 -1.75 1.30
C VAL A 107 3.34 -1.06 1.78
N SER A 108 3.47 0.22 2.11
CA SER A 108 2.33 1.09 2.39
C SER A 108 2.62 2.50 1.86
N ALA A 109 1.75 2.97 0.97
CA ALA A 109 1.89 4.24 0.28
C ALA A 109 0.86 5.27 0.79
N LEU A 110 1.32 6.27 1.55
CA LEU A 110 0.51 7.40 2.07
C LEU A 110 -0.63 7.00 3.02
N VAL A 111 -0.51 5.88 3.74
CA VAL A 111 -1.62 5.29 4.53
C VAL A 111 -1.32 5.18 6.02
N ILE A 112 -0.09 4.88 6.42
CA ILE A 112 0.26 4.58 7.82
C ILE A 112 -0.22 5.66 8.80
N ASN A 113 -0.23 6.92 8.40
CA ASN A 113 -0.73 8.04 9.23
C ASN A 113 -2.20 7.88 9.65
N PHE A 114 -3.01 7.18 8.84
CA PHE A 114 -4.45 7.04 9.04
C PHE A 114 -4.83 5.76 9.80
N ILE A 115 -3.87 4.88 10.08
CA ILE A 115 -4.09 3.66 10.85
C ILE A 115 -4.20 4.02 12.33
N SER A 116 -5.25 3.56 13.00
CA SER A 116 -5.51 3.89 14.41
C SER A 116 -4.47 3.27 15.34
N ASP A 117 -4.17 2.00 15.20
CA ASP A 117 -3.09 1.30 15.91
C ASP A 117 -1.94 0.98 14.95
N ARG A 118 -1.07 1.97 14.76
CA ARG A 118 0.11 1.84 13.89
C ARG A 118 1.09 0.78 14.37
N SER A 119 1.24 0.66 15.69
CA SER A 119 2.16 -0.32 16.28
C SER A 119 1.70 -1.74 15.97
N GLN A 120 0.40 -2.00 16.09
CA GLN A 120 -0.17 -3.29 15.74
C GLN A 120 -0.06 -3.58 14.24
N ALA A 121 -0.36 -2.59 13.38
CA ALA A 121 -0.23 -2.76 11.94
C ALA A 121 1.23 -3.05 11.53
N LEU A 122 2.20 -2.33 12.08
CA LEU A 122 3.62 -2.58 11.85
C LEU A 122 4.06 -3.97 12.34
N ALA A 123 3.56 -4.43 13.49
CA ALA A 123 3.82 -5.78 13.98
C ALA A 123 3.29 -6.85 13.02
N GLU A 124 2.09 -6.66 12.47
CA GLU A 124 1.52 -7.55 11.46
C GLU A 124 2.31 -7.52 10.15
N MET A 125 2.74 -6.34 9.68
CA MET A 125 3.62 -6.21 8.52
C MET A 125 4.93 -7.00 8.73
N CYS A 126 5.52 -6.90 9.93
CA CYS A 126 6.73 -7.66 10.28
C CYS A 126 6.46 -9.17 10.31
N ARG A 127 5.33 -9.60 10.86
CA ARG A 127 4.97 -11.00 10.96
C ARG A 127 4.80 -11.67 9.59
N VAL A 128 4.11 -11.00 8.67
CA VAL A 128 3.82 -11.55 7.33
C VAL A 128 4.98 -11.40 6.34
N CYS A 129 5.92 -10.51 6.62
CA CYS A 129 7.15 -10.35 5.83
C CYS A 129 8.14 -11.45 6.21
N ARG A 130 8.75 -12.11 5.22
CA ARG A 130 9.75 -13.15 5.48
C ARG A 130 11.06 -12.57 6.07
N PRO A 131 11.88 -13.38 6.73
CA PRO A 131 13.24 -12.98 7.11
C PRO A 131 14.02 -12.51 5.87
N HIS A 132 14.74 -11.39 6.02
CA HIS A 132 15.44 -10.71 4.92
C HIS A 132 14.52 -10.16 3.82
N GLY A 133 13.22 -10.10 4.08
CA GLY A 133 12.27 -9.35 3.27
C GLY A 133 12.39 -7.85 3.50
N VAL A 134 11.60 -7.08 2.77
CA VAL A 134 11.61 -5.61 2.87
C VAL A 134 10.24 -5.12 3.31
N ILE A 135 10.23 -4.25 4.32
CA ILE A 135 9.07 -3.46 4.70
C ILE A 135 9.42 -2.00 4.41
N ALA A 136 8.62 -1.35 3.59
CA ALA A 136 8.87 0.02 3.21
C ALA A 136 7.57 0.81 3.05
N GLY A 137 7.65 2.12 3.23
CA GLY A 137 6.50 2.98 3.04
C GLY A 137 6.88 4.44 2.97
N TYR A 138 5.93 5.27 2.60
CA TYR A 138 6.05 6.72 2.65
C TYR A 138 4.73 7.34 3.12
N VAL A 139 4.83 8.48 3.75
CA VAL A 139 3.72 9.18 4.39
C VAL A 139 3.77 10.66 4.05
N TRP A 140 2.65 11.35 4.26
CA TRP A 140 2.64 12.80 4.26
C TRP A 140 3.32 13.33 5.53
N ASP A 141 4.23 14.27 5.38
CA ASP A 141 4.78 15.02 6.50
C ASP A 141 3.90 16.24 6.80
N PHE A 142 2.94 16.07 7.68
CA PHE A 142 2.06 17.15 8.11
C PHE A 142 2.72 18.12 9.12
N ALA A 143 3.86 17.75 9.70
CA ALA A 143 4.51 18.53 10.76
C ALA A 143 5.45 19.61 10.20
N ALA A 144 6.01 19.43 9.02
CA ALA A 144 7.08 20.25 8.50
C ALA A 144 6.71 21.08 7.26
N ASP A 145 5.43 21.11 6.88
CA ASP A 145 4.97 21.74 5.63
C ASP A 145 5.80 21.30 4.40
N ARG A 146 6.33 20.08 4.47
CA ARG A 146 7.17 19.44 3.46
C ARG A 146 6.41 18.24 2.91
N GLY A 147 6.70 17.89 1.68
CA GLY A 147 6.09 16.72 1.03
C GLY A 147 6.33 15.37 1.76
N PRO A 148 5.93 14.27 1.15
CA PRO A 148 6.00 12.95 1.77
C PRO A 148 7.43 12.53 2.15
N VAL A 149 7.55 11.86 3.31
CA VAL A 149 8.81 11.32 3.83
C VAL A 149 8.87 9.81 3.58
N CYS A 150 9.95 9.33 3.01
CA CYS A 150 10.20 7.91 2.80
C CYS A 150 11.06 7.32 3.93
N GLY A 151 10.68 6.15 4.39
CA GLY A 151 11.45 5.36 5.35
C GLY A 151 11.39 3.87 5.04
N SER A 152 12.46 3.15 5.32
CA SER A 152 12.50 1.69 5.25
C SER A 152 13.18 1.10 6.47
N ALA A 153 12.74 -0.07 6.87
CA ALA A 153 13.46 -0.95 7.78
C ALA A 153 13.74 -2.27 7.05
N ARG A 154 14.97 -2.75 7.16
CA ARG A 154 15.35 -4.10 6.71
C ARG A 154 15.33 -5.01 7.92
N THR A 155 14.58 -6.06 7.87
CA THR A 155 14.51 -7.10 8.91
C THR A 155 15.55 -8.18 8.69
#